data_b8f3512003eb3415aacbcbd91b1d7eca
#
_entry.id   b8f3512003eb3415aacbcbd91b1d7eca
#
_cell.length_a   1.000
_cell.length_b   1.000
_cell.length_c   1.000
_cell.angle_alpha   90.00
_cell.angle_beta   90.00
_cell.angle_gamma   90.00
#
_symmetry.space_group_name_H-M   'P 1'
#
loop_
_entity.id
_entity.type
_entity.pdbx_description
1 polymer ?
#
loop_
_entity_poly.entity_id
_entity_poly.type
_entity_poly.pdbx_seq_one_letter_code
_entity_poly.pdbx_strand_id
1 'polypeptide(L)'
;QRKPRVLAFPARRGANKFGVARQLYYFYGKIVRARTAEPIRRCIRPARPRQNMDEKGFTIEVTSRYEGWWRYNAALMCGCFDAAGRRIGFASSAPTVADVGSNLAERPADIAADRTAALQTMPCDHLVLYLYIIPHTLPADNEIDATRPFGIEVRISYAGRRLRTEKREINQWSGASVEMRVDSKK
;
A
#
# COMPACT_ATOMS: atom_id res chain seq x y z
N GLN A 1 -64.14 -3.63 9.07
CA GLN A 1 -62.98 -2.73 8.85
C GLN A 1 -61.72 -3.43 9.35
N ARG A 2 -60.87 -3.90 8.42
CA ARG A 2 -59.57 -4.54 8.75
C ARG A 2 -58.46 -3.48 8.60
N LYS A 3 -57.70 -3.23 9.70
CA LYS A 3 -56.51 -2.37 9.72
C LYS A 3 -55.36 -3.06 8.97
N PRO A 4 -54.57 -2.35 8.17
CA PRO A 4 -53.39 -2.90 7.52
C PRO A 4 -52.26 -3.16 8.54
N ARG A 5 -51.63 -4.32 8.45
CA ARG A 5 -50.41 -4.68 9.19
C ARG A 5 -49.22 -3.96 8.53
N VAL A 6 -48.57 -3.09 9.27
CA VAL A 6 -47.28 -2.50 8.89
C VAL A 6 -46.19 -3.57 9.14
N LEU A 7 -45.56 -4.02 8.07
CA LEU A 7 -44.38 -4.87 8.15
C LEU A 7 -43.16 -3.97 8.48
N ALA A 8 -42.65 -4.10 9.70
CA ALA A 8 -41.42 -3.47 10.11
C ALA A 8 -40.23 -4.23 9.44
N PHE A 9 -39.50 -3.55 8.58
CA PHE A 9 -38.22 -4.05 8.08
C PHE A 9 -37.15 -3.94 9.20
N PRO A 10 -36.33 -5.00 9.41
CA PRO A 10 -35.23 -4.89 10.36
C PRO A 10 -34.19 -3.93 9.83
N ALA A 11 -33.83 -2.93 10.62
CA ALA A 11 -32.72 -2.01 10.35
C ALA A 11 -31.42 -2.81 10.11
N ARG A 12 -30.87 -2.70 8.92
CA ARG A 12 -29.53 -3.21 8.63
C ARG A 12 -28.55 -2.46 9.53
N ARG A 13 -27.95 -3.18 10.48
CA ARG A 13 -26.85 -2.69 11.30
C ARG A 13 -25.73 -2.21 10.39
N GLY A 14 -25.40 -0.94 10.50
CA GLY A 14 -24.35 -0.29 9.75
C GLY A 14 -23.03 -1.06 9.86
N ALA A 15 -22.42 -1.30 8.71
CA ALA A 15 -21.10 -1.89 8.64
C ALA A 15 -20.12 -0.99 9.43
N ASN A 16 -19.43 -1.60 10.38
CA ASN A 16 -18.59 -0.94 11.36
C ASN A 16 -17.38 -0.28 10.65
N LYS A 17 -17.47 1.02 10.34
CA LYS A 17 -16.43 1.82 9.66
C LYS A 17 -15.07 1.78 10.40
N PHE A 18 -15.06 1.39 11.67
CA PHE A 18 -13.86 1.24 12.48
C PHE A 18 -13.10 -0.08 12.28
N GLY A 19 -13.68 -1.08 11.63
CA GLY A 19 -13.06 -2.40 11.43
C GLY A 19 -11.82 -2.35 10.54
N VAL A 20 -11.88 -1.56 9.47
CA VAL A 20 -10.77 -1.47 8.48
C VAL A 20 -9.58 -0.73 9.06
N ALA A 21 -9.81 0.38 9.79
CA ALA A 21 -8.73 1.12 10.44
C ALA A 21 -8.02 0.28 11.51
N ARG A 22 -8.77 -0.56 12.25
CA ARG A 22 -8.20 -1.43 13.29
C ARG A 22 -7.34 -2.55 12.71
N GLN A 23 -7.70 -3.06 11.54
CA GLN A 23 -6.95 -4.11 10.86
C GLN A 23 -5.64 -3.56 10.24
N LEU A 24 -5.67 -2.34 9.70
CA LEU A 24 -4.48 -1.63 9.21
C LEU A 24 -3.52 -1.30 10.36
N TYR A 25 -4.04 -0.88 11.53
CA TYR A 25 -3.23 -0.62 12.72
C TYR A 25 -2.52 -1.87 13.23
N TYR A 26 -3.17 -3.04 13.15
CA TYR A 26 -2.58 -4.31 13.55
C TYR A 26 -1.43 -4.73 12.64
N PHE A 27 -1.55 -4.51 11.32
CA PHE A 27 -0.49 -4.79 10.35
C PHE A 27 0.69 -3.83 10.51
N TYR A 28 0.44 -2.53 10.66
CA TYR A 28 1.47 -1.53 10.82
C TYR A 28 2.24 -1.69 12.15
N GLY A 29 1.55 -1.97 13.24
CA GLY A 29 2.15 -2.26 14.54
C GLY A 29 3.04 -3.50 14.55
N LYS A 30 2.71 -4.55 13.77
CA LYS A 30 3.57 -5.74 13.64
C LYS A 30 4.83 -5.50 12.82
N ILE A 31 4.75 -4.67 11.77
CA ILE A 31 5.92 -4.32 10.93
C ILE A 31 6.94 -3.53 11.75
N VAL A 32 6.50 -2.60 12.58
CA VAL A 32 7.41 -1.77 13.42
C VAL A 32 7.98 -2.56 14.60
N ARG A 33 7.22 -3.47 15.24
CA ARG A 33 7.70 -4.28 16.37
C ARG A 33 8.67 -5.39 15.99
N ALA A 34 8.72 -5.83 14.75
CA ALA A 34 9.67 -6.83 14.27
C ALA A 34 11.13 -6.34 14.21
N ARG A 35 11.41 -5.07 14.57
CA ARG A 35 12.76 -4.47 14.57
C ARG A 35 13.46 -4.45 15.93
N THR A 36 12.85 -4.92 17.03
CA THR A 36 13.57 -5.10 18.30
C THR A 36 14.26 -6.45 18.31
N ALA A 37 15.59 -6.41 18.21
CA ALA A 37 16.49 -7.52 18.04
C ALA A 37 16.51 -8.48 19.24
N GLU A 38 16.29 -9.76 18.97
CA GLU A 38 16.85 -10.83 19.80
C GLU A 38 18.28 -11.19 19.32
N PRO A 39 19.19 -11.55 20.21
CA PRO A 39 20.57 -11.87 19.85
C PRO A 39 20.63 -13.19 19.07
N ILE A 40 21.05 -13.11 17.81
CA ILE A 40 21.16 -14.22 16.87
C ILE A 40 22.28 -15.15 17.32
N ARG A 41 21.95 -16.36 17.75
CA ARG A 41 22.88 -17.49 17.81
C ARG A 41 23.39 -17.78 16.39
N ARG A 42 24.70 -17.68 16.19
CA ARG A 42 25.38 -17.98 14.92
C ARG A 42 25.14 -19.43 14.51
N CYS A 43 24.13 -19.69 13.69
CA CYS A 43 24.11 -20.85 12.83
C CYS A 43 24.96 -20.53 11.58
N ILE A 44 26.07 -21.20 11.42
CA ILE A 44 26.90 -21.16 10.20
C ILE A 44 26.04 -21.76 9.07
N ARG A 45 25.41 -20.89 8.28
CA ARG A 45 24.74 -21.32 7.05
C ARG A 45 25.77 -21.45 5.93
N PRO A 46 25.70 -22.51 5.08
CA PRO A 46 26.56 -22.62 3.91
C PRO A 46 26.40 -21.35 3.06
N ALA A 47 27.52 -20.87 2.54
CA ALA A 47 27.58 -19.66 1.72
C ALA A 47 26.58 -19.78 0.55
N ARG A 48 25.58 -18.91 0.54
CA ARG A 48 24.71 -18.73 -0.65
C ARG A 48 25.60 -18.26 -1.80
N PRO A 49 25.44 -18.81 -3.02
CA PRO A 49 26.14 -18.27 -4.17
C PRO A 49 25.89 -16.77 -4.24
N ARG A 50 26.98 -15.98 -4.44
CA ARG A 50 26.89 -14.54 -4.66
C ARG A 50 26.00 -14.30 -5.88
N GLN A 51 24.74 -13.96 -5.65
CA GLN A 51 23.88 -13.47 -6.71
C GLN A 51 24.48 -12.12 -7.15
N ASN A 52 24.77 -11.99 -8.44
CA ASN A 52 25.17 -10.74 -9.07
C ASN A 52 24.12 -9.70 -8.72
N MET A 53 24.52 -8.67 -7.92
CA MET A 53 23.61 -7.61 -7.45
C MET A 53 23.20 -6.63 -8.57
N ASP A 54 23.62 -6.88 -9.82
CA ASP A 54 23.31 -6.04 -10.99
C ASP A 54 22.04 -6.44 -11.73
N GLU A 55 21.44 -7.59 -11.44
CA GLU A 55 20.17 -7.97 -12.06
C GLU A 55 18.99 -7.25 -11.34
N LYS A 56 18.51 -6.19 -11.98
CA LYS A 56 17.33 -5.46 -11.54
C LYS A 56 16.08 -6.32 -11.74
N GLY A 57 15.30 -6.53 -10.67
CA GLY A 57 14.01 -7.18 -10.72
C GLY A 57 12.90 -6.23 -11.18
N PHE A 58 11.76 -6.30 -10.50
CA PHE A 58 10.68 -5.35 -10.72
C PHE A 58 11.00 -4.01 -10.04
N THR A 59 10.62 -2.93 -10.71
CA THR A 59 10.54 -1.58 -10.16
C THR A 59 9.09 -1.15 -10.18
N ILE A 60 8.57 -0.78 -9.02
CA ILE A 60 7.21 -0.30 -8.83
C ILE A 60 7.30 1.17 -8.42
N GLU A 61 6.56 2.04 -9.10
CA GLU A 61 6.47 3.47 -8.82
C GLU A 61 5.01 3.87 -8.68
N VAL A 62 4.71 4.65 -7.65
CA VAL A 62 3.38 5.20 -7.41
C VAL A 62 3.49 6.72 -7.34
N THR A 63 2.75 7.38 -8.21
CA THR A 63 2.72 8.85 -8.32
C THR A 63 1.30 9.36 -8.32
N SER A 64 1.12 10.63 -7.96
CA SER A 64 -0.14 11.34 -8.10
C SER A 64 0.12 12.79 -8.50
N ARG A 65 -0.83 13.38 -9.25
CA ARG A 65 -0.87 14.82 -9.56
C ARG A 65 -1.74 15.60 -8.57
N TYR A 66 -2.29 14.92 -7.56
CA TYR A 66 -3.12 15.55 -6.56
C TYR A 66 -2.25 16.39 -5.61
N GLU A 67 -2.55 17.67 -5.46
CA GLU A 67 -1.79 18.59 -4.59
C GLU A 67 -1.71 18.12 -3.14
N GLY A 68 -2.78 17.47 -2.66
CA GLY A 68 -2.84 16.84 -1.34
C GLY A 68 -2.18 15.46 -1.26
N TRP A 69 -1.41 15.00 -2.26
CA TRP A 69 -0.74 13.69 -2.23
C TRP A 69 0.18 13.51 -1.02
N TRP A 70 0.75 14.56 -0.50
CA TRP A 70 1.56 14.57 0.72
C TRP A 70 0.79 14.13 1.98
N ARG A 71 -0.54 14.21 1.98
CA ARG A 71 -1.41 13.80 3.12
C ARG A 71 -1.53 12.29 3.31
N TYR A 72 -0.88 11.51 2.47
CA TYR A 72 -1.00 10.05 2.46
C TYR A 72 0.36 9.41 2.65
N ASN A 73 0.41 8.34 3.42
CA ASN A 73 1.52 7.40 3.41
C ASN A 73 1.27 6.35 2.33
N ALA A 74 2.32 5.92 1.64
CA ALA A 74 2.22 4.85 0.64
C ALA A 74 3.07 3.66 1.10
N ALA A 75 2.46 2.53 1.36
CA ALA A 75 3.17 1.31 1.72
C ALA A 75 3.08 0.31 0.56
N LEU A 76 4.26 -0.11 0.08
CA LEU A 76 4.42 -1.11 -0.98
C LEU A 76 5.03 -2.36 -0.37
N MET A 77 4.42 -3.51 -0.60
CA MET A 77 4.93 -4.81 -0.16
C MET A 77 4.80 -5.81 -1.29
N CYS A 78 5.86 -6.57 -1.56
CA CYS A 78 5.86 -7.56 -2.61
C CYS A 78 6.36 -8.91 -2.11
N GLY A 79 5.60 -9.97 -2.39
CA GLY A 79 6.14 -11.33 -2.44
C GLY A 79 6.74 -11.59 -3.81
N CYS A 80 7.98 -12.09 -3.86
CA CYS A 80 8.68 -12.48 -5.08
C CYS A 80 8.66 -13.99 -5.23
N PHE A 81 8.32 -14.49 -6.42
CA PHE A 81 8.13 -15.93 -6.68
C PHE A 81 8.92 -16.39 -7.91
N ASP A 82 9.35 -17.65 -7.88
CA ASP A 82 9.95 -18.34 -9.02
C ASP A 82 8.88 -18.86 -9.99
N ALA A 83 9.34 -19.46 -11.11
CA ALA A 83 8.46 -20.04 -12.12
C ALA A 83 7.60 -21.21 -11.60
N ALA A 84 8.05 -21.89 -10.54
CA ALA A 84 7.29 -22.95 -9.86
C ALA A 84 6.28 -22.42 -8.83
N GLY A 85 6.16 -21.09 -8.67
CA GLY A 85 5.27 -20.46 -7.71
C GLY A 85 5.78 -20.50 -6.27
N ARG A 86 7.04 -20.85 -6.03
CA ARG A 86 7.64 -20.82 -4.68
C ARG A 86 8.10 -19.42 -4.35
N ARG A 87 7.80 -18.94 -3.15
CA ARG A 87 8.28 -17.64 -2.70
C ARG A 87 9.80 -17.66 -2.47
N ILE A 88 10.51 -16.83 -3.20
CA ILE A 88 11.97 -16.71 -3.15
C ILE A 88 12.44 -15.46 -2.39
N GLY A 89 11.55 -14.48 -2.20
CA GLY A 89 11.90 -13.26 -1.49
C GLY A 89 10.70 -12.40 -1.12
N PHE A 90 11.03 -11.30 -0.44
CA PHE A 90 10.08 -10.27 -0.05
C PHE A 90 10.78 -8.91 -0.12
N ALA A 91 10.07 -7.91 -0.63
CA ALA A 91 10.53 -6.53 -0.64
C ALA A 91 9.42 -5.62 -0.07
N SER A 92 9.81 -4.56 0.63
CA SER A 92 8.86 -3.58 1.15
C SER A 92 9.46 -2.19 1.17
N SER A 93 8.61 -1.20 0.90
CA SER A 93 8.89 0.21 1.06
C SER A 93 7.65 0.87 1.66
N ALA A 94 7.84 1.63 2.72
CA ALA A 94 6.76 2.36 3.39
C ALA A 94 7.21 3.80 3.63
N PRO A 95 7.27 4.64 2.56
CA PRO A 95 7.61 6.05 2.72
C PRO A 95 6.54 6.72 3.57
N THR A 96 6.91 7.02 4.81
CA THR A 96 6.06 7.69 5.80
C THR A 96 6.33 9.17 5.75
N VAL A 97 5.28 9.97 5.55
CA VAL A 97 5.31 11.44 5.63
C VAL A 97 5.05 11.88 7.06
N ALA A 98 4.03 11.30 7.68
CA ALA A 98 3.66 11.56 9.06
C ALA A 98 2.94 10.34 9.67
N ASP A 99 2.81 10.30 10.98
CA ASP A 99 2.02 9.28 11.66
C ASP A 99 0.54 9.40 11.33
N VAL A 100 -0.14 8.26 11.28
CA VAL A 100 -1.59 8.22 11.00
C VAL A 100 -2.33 8.99 12.11
N GLY A 101 -3.17 9.95 11.69
CA GLY A 101 -3.92 10.82 12.61
C GLY A 101 -3.18 12.10 12.98
N SER A 102 -2.03 12.41 12.39
CA SER A 102 -1.28 13.66 12.64
C SER A 102 -2.05 14.92 12.27
N ASN A 103 -2.93 14.84 11.26
CA ASN A 103 -3.75 15.97 10.77
C ASN A 103 -2.95 17.28 10.59
N LEU A 104 -1.85 17.19 9.82
CA LEU A 104 -0.99 18.34 9.57
C LEU A 104 -1.75 19.43 8.82
N ALA A 105 -1.61 20.67 9.26
CA ALA A 105 -2.23 21.82 8.59
C ALA A 105 -1.59 22.12 7.24
N GLU A 106 -0.27 21.89 7.11
CA GLU A 106 0.52 22.22 5.94
C GLU A 106 1.44 21.06 5.54
N ARG A 107 1.86 21.08 4.28
CA ARG A 107 2.84 20.11 3.77
C ARG A 107 4.20 20.35 4.43
N PRO A 108 4.86 19.30 4.97
CA PRO A 108 6.23 19.40 5.44
C PRO A 108 7.19 19.91 4.34
N ALA A 109 8.12 20.78 4.71
CA ALA A 109 9.01 21.46 3.74
C ALA A 109 9.94 20.49 2.99
N ASP A 110 10.27 19.35 3.61
CA ASP A 110 11.13 18.29 3.04
C ASP A 110 10.37 17.32 2.14
N ILE A 111 9.04 17.43 2.04
CA ILE A 111 8.20 16.56 1.22
C ILE A 111 7.82 17.23 -0.09
N ALA A 112 8.27 16.69 -1.21
CA ALA A 112 7.90 17.19 -2.53
C ALA A 112 6.40 16.94 -2.82
N ALA A 113 5.74 17.89 -3.52
CA ALA A 113 4.34 17.77 -3.90
C ALA A 113 4.10 16.59 -4.86
N ASP A 114 5.04 16.36 -5.77
CA ASP A 114 5.05 15.32 -6.82
C ASP A 114 5.85 14.08 -6.42
N ARG A 115 6.02 13.84 -5.11
CA ARG A 115 6.80 12.72 -4.62
C ARG A 115 6.38 11.38 -5.23
N THR A 116 7.36 10.54 -5.48
CA THR A 116 7.17 9.15 -5.94
C THR A 116 7.41 8.19 -4.79
N ALA A 117 6.46 7.30 -4.53
CA ALA A 117 6.71 6.13 -3.70
C ALA A 117 7.23 5.01 -4.60
N ALA A 118 8.42 4.46 -4.30
CA ALA A 118 9.05 3.47 -5.14
C ALA A 118 9.52 2.25 -4.34
N LEU A 119 9.51 1.10 -5.01
CA LEU A 119 10.02 -0.17 -4.50
C LEU A 119 10.74 -0.91 -5.62
N GLN A 120 11.92 -1.44 -5.32
CA GLN A 120 12.66 -2.33 -6.19
C GLN A 120 12.76 -3.72 -5.56
N THR A 121 12.56 -4.76 -6.38
CA THR A 121 12.65 -6.15 -5.94
C THR A 121 13.93 -6.82 -6.45
N MET A 122 14.23 -7.99 -5.89
CA MET A 122 15.16 -8.92 -6.52
C MET A 122 14.58 -9.49 -7.82
N PRO A 123 15.38 -10.04 -8.73
CA PRO A 123 14.88 -10.76 -9.89
C PRO A 123 13.97 -11.92 -9.48
N CYS A 124 12.81 -12.03 -10.14
CA CYS A 124 11.84 -13.10 -9.92
C CYS A 124 10.94 -13.28 -11.15
N ASP A 125 10.26 -14.42 -11.26
CA ASP A 125 9.38 -14.68 -12.41
C ASP A 125 8.05 -13.95 -12.31
N HIS A 126 7.51 -13.83 -11.10
CA HIS A 126 6.35 -12.98 -10.85
C HIS A 126 6.36 -12.41 -9.43
N LEU A 127 5.63 -11.34 -9.25
CA LEU A 127 5.39 -10.75 -7.93
C LEU A 127 3.89 -10.70 -7.61
N VAL A 128 3.60 -10.69 -6.30
CA VAL A 128 2.31 -10.25 -5.77
C VAL A 128 2.55 -8.97 -5.00
N LEU A 129 1.98 -7.88 -5.51
CA LEU A 129 2.09 -6.54 -4.92
C LEU A 129 0.87 -6.26 -4.04
N TYR A 130 1.13 -5.77 -2.85
CA TYR A 130 0.17 -5.11 -1.97
C TYR A 130 0.57 -3.64 -1.84
N LEU A 131 -0.33 -2.77 -2.27
CA LEU A 131 -0.18 -1.32 -2.16
C LEU A 131 -1.26 -0.78 -1.22
N TYR A 132 -0.84 -0.02 -0.21
CA TYR A 132 -1.74 0.68 0.71
C TYR A 132 -1.48 2.18 0.62
N ILE A 133 -2.54 2.94 0.38
CA ILE A 133 -2.55 4.41 0.45
C ILE A 133 -3.31 4.77 1.72
N ILE A 134 -2.61 5.32 2.69
CA ILE A 134 -3.12 5.52 4.05
C ILE A 134 -3.11 7.02 4.36
N PRO A 135 -4.28 7.66 4.55
CA PRO A 135 -4.33 9.05 4.95
C PRO A 135 -3.77 9.21 6.37
N HIS A 136 -2.84 10.13 6.55
CA HIS A 136 -2.40 10.60 7.87
C HIS A 136 -3.01 11.95 8.22
N THR A 137 -3.51 12.67 7.21
CA THR A 137 -4.16 13.97 7.35
C THR A 137 -5.46 13.93 6.54
N LEU A 138 -6.58 14.14 7.22
CA LEU A 138 -7.90 14.15 6.60
C LEU A 138 -8.18 15.47 5.86
N PRO A 139 -9.14 15.49 4.91
CA PRO A 139 -9.61 16.72 4.29
C PRO A 139 -10.07 17.74 5.34
N ALA A 140 -9.92 19.05 5.03
CA ALA A 140 -10.25 20.13 5.96
C ALA A 140 -11.75 20.32 6.14
N ASP A 141 -12.53 20.04 5.10
CA ASP A 141 -13.99 20.07 5.12
C ASP A 141 -14.54 18.73 5.59
N ASN A 142 -15.51 18.74 6.47
CA ASN A 142 -16.12 17.54 7.03
C ASN A 142 -17.21 16.93 6.13
N GLU A 143 -17.33 17.39 4.89
CA GLU A 143 -18.34 16.92 3.93
C GLU A 143 -17.80 15.75 3.10
N ILE A 144 -17.99 14.54 3.59
CA ILE A 144 -17.53 13.30 2.92
C ILE A 144 -18.12 13.18 1.52
N ASP A 145 -19.38 13.53 1.34
CA ASP A 145 -20.09 13.39 0.06
C ASP A 145 -19.65 14.43 -0.98
N ALA A 146 -19.12 15.59 -0.54
CA ALA A 146 -18.59 16.63 -1.41
C ALA A 146 -17.12 16.37 -1.82
N THR A 147 -16.44 15.47 -1.13
CA THR A 147 -15.01 15.21 -1.34
C THR A 147 -14.79 14.28 -2.54
N ARG A 148 -14.22 14.84 -3.62
CA ARG A 148 -13.95 14.06 -4.86
C ARG A 148 -12.76 13.12 -4.68
N PRO A 149 -12.83 11.87 -5.20
CA PRO A 149 -11.68 10.99 -5.28
C PRO A 149 -10.54 11.63 -6.08
N PHE A 150 -9.30 11.24 -5.81
CA PHE A 150 -8.14 11.64 -6.60
C PHE A 150 -7.47 10.44 -7.27
N GLY A 151 -6.74 10.70 -8.37
CA GLY A 151 -6.07 9.67 -9.13
C GLY A 151 -4.64 9.42 -8.68
N ILE A 152 -4.25 8.16 -8.64
CA ILE A 152 -2.85 7.72 -8.61
C ILE A 152 -2.51 6.96 -9.88
N GLU A 153 -1.22 6.96 -10.23
CA GLU A 153 -0.69 6.11 -11.30
C GLU A 153 0.34 5.14 -10.70
N VAL A 154 0.13 3.84 -10.96
CA VAL A 154 1.03 2.76 -10.56
C VAL A 154 1.73 2.27 -11.82
N ARG A 155 3.06 2.45 -11.90
CA ARG A 155 3.90 1.96 -12.99
C ARG A 155 4.71 0.77 -12.52
N ILE A 156 4.71 -0.30 -13.28
CA ILE A 156 5.49 -1.51 -12.99
C ILE A 156 6.35 -1.81 -14.20
N SER A 157 7.66 -1.91 -13.97
CA SER A 157 8.66 -2.30 -14.95
C SER A 157 9.48 -3.48 -14.44
N TYR A 158 10.07 -4.25 -15.38
CA TYR A 158 11.01 -5.33 -15.09
C TYR A 158 12.27 -5.12 -15.91
N ALA A 159 13.43 -5.10 -15.28
CA ALA A 159 14.72 -4.86 -15.92
C ALA A 159 14.70 -3.64 -16.86
N GLY A 160 14.02 -2.56 -16.45
CA GLY A 160 13.87 -1.32 -17.22
C GLY A 160 12.75 -1.33 -18.26
N ARG A 161 12.18 -2.48 -18.63
CA ARG A 161 11.05 -2.59 -19.57
C ARG A 161 9.73 -2.39 -18.83
N ARG A 162 8.91 -1.44 -19.31
CA ARG A 162 7.56 -1.21 -18.75
C ARG A 162 6.66 -2.41 -19.06
N LEU A 163 6.06 -2.99 -18.02
CA LEU A 163 5.13 -4.11 -18.12
C LEU A 163 3.68 -3.67 -17.98
N ARG A 164 3.41 -2.76 -17.01
CA ARG A 164 2.06 -2.37 -16.65
C ARG A 164 2.02 -0.92 -16.18
N THR A 165 0.93 -0.23 -16.52
CA THR A 165 0.58 1.06 -15.93
C THR A 165 -0.89 1.00 -15.58
N GLU A 166 -1.24 1.28 -14.34
CA GLU A 166 -2.61 1.35 -13.87
C GLU A 166 -2.90 2.70 -13.26
N LYS A 167 -4.10 3.20 -13.52
CA LYS A 167 -4.67 4.36 -12.84
C LYS A 167 -5.73 3.89 -11.87
N ARG A 168 -5.73 4.45 -10.67
CA ARG A 168 -6.69 4.14 -9.61
C ARG A 168 -7.22 5.41 -9.01
N GLU A 169 -8.50 5.40 -8.66
CA GLU A 169 -9.13 6.46 -7.89
C GLU A 169 -9.06 6.13 -6.40
N ILE A 170 -8.69 7.09 -5.61
CA ILE A 170 -8.46 6.98 -4.17
C ILE A 170 -9.46 7.86 -3.44
N ASN A 171 -10.20 7.26 -2.52
CA ASN A 171 -11.06 8.01 -1.64
C ASN A 171 -10.21 8.80 -0.63
N GLN A 172 -10.46 10.11 -0.49
CA GLN A 172 -9.63 10.98 0.34
C GLN A 172 -9.70 10.65 1.84
N TRP A 173 -10.80 10.05 2.31
CA TRP A 173 -11.02 9.73 3.72
C TRP A 173 -10.50 8.36 4.13
N SER A 174 -10.73 7.36 3.29
CA SER A 174 -10.37 5.97 3.60
C SER A 174 -9.05 5.52 2.98
N GLY A 175 -8.51 6.28 2.03
CA GLY A 175 -7.41 5.80 1.21
C GLY A 175 -7.81 4.63 0.33
N ALA A 176 -6.89 3.71 0.08
CA ALA A 176 -7.15 2.50 -0.69
C ALA A 176 -6.17 1.38 -0.35
N SER A 177 -6.59 0.15 -0.65
CA SER A 177 -5.71 -1.02 -0.75
C SER A 177 -5.85 -1.65 -2.13
N VAL A 178 -4.74 -2.03 -2.73
CA VAL A 178 -4.68 -2.65 -4.05
C VAL A 178 -3.81 -3.90 -3.96
N GLU A 179 -4.33 -5.01 -4.46
CA GLU A 179 -3.56 -6.24 -4.65
C GLU A 179 -3.46 -6.53 -6.15
N MET A 180 -2.27 -6.89 -6.62
CA MET A 180 -2.08 -7.28 -8.00
C MET A 180 -0.94 -8.29 -8.17
N ARG A 181 -1.15 -9.25 -9.08
CA ARG A 181 -0.11 -10.15 -9.56
C ARG A 181 0.45 -9.62 -10.89
N VAL A 182 1.77 -9.67 -11.03
CA VAL A 182 2.47 -9.24 -12.26
C VAL A 182 3.55 -10.24 -12.58
N ASP A 183 3.54 -10.73 -13.82
CA ASP A 183 4.53 -11.67 -14.35
C ASP A 183 5.63 -10.89 -15.10
N SER A 184 6.90 -11.35 -15.00
CA SER A 184 8.05 -10.71 -15.64
C SER A 184 8.06 -10.92 -17.17
N LYS A 185 7.42 -11.98 -17.63
CA LYS A 185 7.30 -12.35 -19.06
C LYS A 185 5.88 -12.05 -19.52
N LYS A 186 5.72 -10.97 -20.27
CA LYS A 186 4.57 -10.68 -21.12
C LYS A 186 5.05 -10.10 -22.43
#